data_783fe327bf1b9e23932d307b655c54e7
#
_entry.id   783fe327bf1b9e23932d307b655c54e7
#
_cell.length_a   1.000
_cell.length_b   1.000
_cell.length_c   1.000
_cell.angle_alpha   90.00
_cell.angle_beta   90.00
_cell.angle_gamma   90.00
#
_symmetry.space_group_name_H-M   'P 1'
#
loop_
_entity.id
_entity.type
_entity.pdbx_description
1 polymer ?
#
loop_
_entity_poly.entity_id
_entity_poly.type
_entity_poly.pdbx_seq_one_letter_code
_entity_poly.pdbx_strand_id
1 'polypeptide(L)'
;MTSRRQFLKILPYSFLLTACKPFEFSDNKVVNYKLEANKSTFNFNEKFKANLFLYNNQNPGPLLKANVGDILKIDFKNNLDQATSIHWHGIKNINKMDGVPYLTQDPIQPGETFSY
;
A
#
# COMPACT_ATOMS: atom_id res chain seq x y z
N MET A 1 41.21 -42.85 -6.14
CA MET A 1 41.30 -41.40 -5.84
C MET A 1 40.91 -40.63 -7.11
N THR A 2 39.79 -40.00 -7.13
CA THR A 2 39.33 -39.18 -8.27
C THR A 2 40.15 -37.89 -8.30
N SER A 3 40.72 -37.57 -9.46
CA SER A 3 41.54 -36.37 -9.61
C SER A 3 40.68 -35.11 -9.57
N ARG A 4 41.26 -33.96 -9.13
CA ARG A 4 40.57 -32.65 -9.11
C ARG A 4 39.91 -32.28 -10.45
N ARG A 5 40.51 -32.70 -11.56
CA ARG A 5 39.97 -32.51 -12.91
C ARG A 5 38.71 -33.33 -13.20
N GLN A 6 38.57 -34.52 -12.62
CA GLN A 6 37.34 -35.33 -12.76
C GLN A 6 36.21 -34.78 -11.93
N PHE A 7 36.50 -34.25 -10.74
CA PHE A 7 35.51 -33.61 -9.88
C PHE A 7 34.89 -32.37 -10.55
N LEU A 8 35.68 -31.54 -11.21
CA LEU A 8 35.22 -30.35 -11.94
C LEU A 8 34.37 -30.65 -13.19
N LYS A 9 34.46 -31.85 -13.74
CA LYS A 9 33.64 -32.28 -14.88
C LYS A 9 32.26 -32.79 -14.47
N ILE A 10 32.06 -33.15 -13.21
CA ILE A 10 30.79 -33.69 -12.68
C ILE A 10 29.93 -32.56 -12.11
N LEU A 11 30.54 -31.44 -11.67
CA LEU A 11 29.86 -30.33 -11.04
C LEU A 11 28.79 -29.63 -11.91
N PRO A 12 28.95 -29.42 -13.22
CA PRO A 12 27.96 -28.70 -14.00
C PRO A 12 26.65 -29.45 -14.23
N TYR A 13 26.63 -30.77 -14.06
CA TYR A 13 25.39 -31.54 -14.29
C TYR A 13 24.42 -31.57 -13.09
N SER A 14 24.92 -31.29 -11.89
CA SER A 14 24.08 -31.31 -10.68
C SER A 14 23.38 -29.97 -10.39
N PHE A 15 23.77 -28.89 -11.07
CA PHE A 15 23.25 -27.53 -10.83
C PHE A 15 22.05 -27.13 -11.73
N LEU A 16 21.64 -28.02 -12.66
CA LEU A 16 20.65 -27.73 -13.67
C LEU A 16 19.20 -28.10 -13.25
N LEU A 17 18.95 -28.49 -11.99
CA LEU A 17 17.63 -28.97 -11.56
C LEU A 17 16.97 -28.16 -10.46
N THR A 18 17.54 -27.05 -10.03
CA THR A 18 16.76 -26.05 -9.31
C THR A 18 16.15 -25.09 -10.33
N ALA A 19 15.15 -25.56 -11.06
CA ALA A 19 14.26 -24.68 -11.78
C ALA A 19 13.60 -23.77 -10.74
N CYS A 20 14.10 -22.54 -10.58
CA CYS A 20 13.32 -21.46 -9.99
C CYS A 20 12.01 -21.46 -10.77
N LYS A 21 10.90 -21.86 -10.13
CA LYS A 21 9.58 -21.63 -10.72
C LYS A 21 9.52 -20.13 -11.04
N PRO A 22 9.21 -19.75 -12.28
CA PRO A 22 9.01 -18.34 -12.57
C PRO A 22 7.95 -17.85 -11.59
N PHE A 23 8.20 -16.68 -10.98
CA PHE A 23 7.20 -16.02 -10.14
C PHE A 23 6.04 -15.67 -11.07
N GLU A 24 4.97 -16.47 -11.02
CA GLU A 24 3.75 -16.17 -11.75
C GLU A 24 3.13 -14.94 -11.08
N PHE A 25 3.14 -13.80 -11.78
CA PHE A 25 2.30 -12.68 -11.40
C PHE A 25 0.86 -13.17 -11.45
N SER A 26 0.18 -13.16 -10.32
CA SER A 26 -1.26 -13.30 -10.25
C SER A 26 -1.91 -12.32 -11.23
N ASP A 27 -3.00 -12.72 -11.88
CA ASP A 27 -3.80 -11.80 -12.70
C ASP A 27 -4.04 -10.51 -11.92
N ASN A 28 -3.65 -9.36 -12.51
CA ASN A 28 -3.74 -8.05 -11.87
C ASN A 28 -5.19 -7.76 -11.46
N LYS A 29 -5.50 -8.00 -10.21
CA LYS A 29 -6.83 -7.75 -9.65
C LYS A 29 -6.94 -6.29 -9.21
N VAL A 30 -8.07 -5.66 -9.51
CA VAL A 30 -8.39 -4.34 -8.93
C VAL A 30 -9.03 -4.55 -7.57
N VAL A 31 -8.37 -4.04 -6.54
CA VAL A 31 -8.88 -4.05 -5.15
C VAL A 31 -9.35 -2.65 -4.81
N ASN A 32 -10.64 -2.51 -4.48
CA ASN A 32 -11.26 -1.23 -4.24
C ASN A 32 -11.47 -1.00 -2.75
N TYR A 33 -11.13 0.22 -2.29
CA TYR A 33 -11.41 0.69 -0.93
C TYR A 33 -12.08 2.05 -0.95
N LYS A 34 -12.80 2.35 0.13
CA LYS A 34 -13.32 3.70 0.41
C LYS A 34 -12.73 4.18 1.71
N LEU A 35 -12.14 5.36 1.70
CA LEU A 35 -11.63 6.04 2.87
C LEU A 35 -12.30 7.40 3.02
N GLU A 36 -12.66 7.75 4.24
CA GLU A 36 -13.19 9.04 4.59
C GLU A 36 -12.37 9.65 5.72
N ALA A 37 -11.86 10.86 5.52
CA ALA A 37 -11.25 11.61 6.62
C ALA A 37 -12.34 12.34 7.39
N ASN A 38 -12.46 12.04 8.67
CA ASN A 38 -13.49 12.60 9.55
C ASN A 38 -12.86 13.19 10.82
N LYS A 39 -13.48 14.23 11.36
CA LYS A 39 -13.19 14.74 12.70
C LYS A 39 -14.17 14.08 13.66
N SER A 40 -13.69 13.25 14.57
CA SER A 40 -14.51 12.44 15.47
C SER A 40 -13.96 12.41 16.88
N THR A 41 -14.84 12.27 17.86
CA THR A 41 -14.43 11.97 19.23
C THR A 41 -14.12 10.49 19.35
N PHE A 42 -12.86 10.15 19.65
CA PHE A 42 -12.43 8.79 19.88
C PHE A 42 -12.30 8.51 21.38
N ASN A 43 -12.86 7.38 21.82
CA ASN A 43 -12.80 6.93 23.21
C ASN A 43 -11.67 5.92 23.37
N PHE A 44 -10.59 6.30 24.04
CA PHE A 44 -9.49 5.39 24.35
C PHE A 44 -9.83 4.43 25.50
N ASN A 45 -10.62 4.94 26.46
CA ASN A 45 -11.19 4.19 27.58
C ASN A 45 -12.32 5.01 28.21
N GLU A 46 -12.90 4.54 29.31
CA GLU A 46 -14.02 5.21 30.00
C GLU A 46 -13.71 6.63 30.47
N LYS A 47 -12.42 6.93 30.76
CA LYS A 47 -11.97 8.21 31.34
C LYS A 47 -11.34 9.15 30.33
N PHE A 48 -10.86 8.61 29.19
CA PHE A 48 -10.09 9.39 28.23
C PHE A 48 -10.70 9.37 26.85
N LYS A 49 -11.10 10.57 26.38
CA LYS A 49 -11.64 10.83 25.05
C LYS A 49 -10.87 11.97 24.41
N ALA A 50 -10.68 11.93 23.11
CA ALA A 50 -10.06 13.01 22.35
C ALA A 50 -10.75 13.22 21.00
N ASN A 51 -10.76 14.46 20.51
CA ASN A 51 -11.16 14.76 19.16
C ASN A 51 -9.97 14.54 18.23
N LEU A 52 -10.12 13.63 17.28
CA LEU A 52 -9.08 13.22 16.35
C LEU A 52 -9.56 13.34 14.91
N PHE A 53 -8.59 13.47 13.99
CA PHE A 53 -8.83 13.21 12.58
C PHE A 53 -8.62 11.72 12.35
N LEU A 54 -9.64 11.04 11.87
CA LEU A 54 -9.67 9.58 11.74
C LEU A 54 -10.08 9.19 10.32
N TYR A 55 -9.47 8.12 9.81
CA TYR A 55 -9.99 7.43 8.64
C TYR A 55 -11.13 6.49 9.04
N ASN A 56 -12.29 6.66 8.40
CA ASN A 56 -13.51 5.86 8.64
C ASN A 56 -13.90 5.78 10.13
N ASN A 57 -13.61 6.84 10.91
CA ASN A 57 -13.85 6.92 12.36
C ASN A 57 -13.17 5.81 13.18
N GLN A 58 -12.04 5.27 12.72
CA GLN A 58 -11.32 4.18 13.37
C GLN A 58 -9.92 4.60 13.80
N ASN A 59 -9.43 4.01 14.89
CA ASN A 59 -8.06 4.10 15.35
C ASN A 59 -7.61 2.72 15.93
N PRO A 60 -6.63 2.03 15.28
CA PRO A 60 -5.99 2.39 14.03
C PRO A 60 -6.97 2.50 12.86
N GLY A 61 -6.59 3.26 11.82
CA GLY A 61 -7.38 3.37 10.58
C GLY A 61 -7.59 2.00 9.89
N PRO A 62 -8.43 1.93 8.84
CA PRO A 62 -8.73 0.68 8.15
C PRO A 62 -7.49 0.00 7.60
N LEU A 63 -7.43 -1.33 7.74
CA LEU A 63 -6.37 -2.13 7.13
C LEU A 63 -6.66 -2.33 5.64
N LEU A 64 -5.76 -1.82 4.78
CA LEU A 64 -5.80 -2.04 3.35
C LEU A 64 -4.93 -3.25 3.00
N LYS A 65 -5.48 -4.23 2.28
CA LYS A 65 -4.78 -5.47 1.88
C LYS A 65 -4.82 -5.62 0.37
N ALA A 66 -3.67 -5.87 -0.23
CA ALA A 66 -3.51 -6.22 -1.63
C ALA A 66 -2.34 -7.17 -1.80
N ASN A 67 -2.32 -7.94 -2.89
CA ASN A 67 -1.19 -8.78 -3.25
C ASN A 67 -0.23 -8.01 -4.17
N VAL A 68 0.99 -8.49 -4.25
CA VAL A 68 1.96 -7.97 -5.23
C VAL A 68 1.42 -8.18 -6.64
N GLY A 69 1.34 -7.10 -7.42
CA GLY A 69 0.76 -7.09 -8.76
C GLY A 69 -0.69 -6.58 -8.83
N ASP A 70 -1.43 -6.53 -7.72
CA ASP A 70 -2.77 -5.95 -7.69
C ASP A 70 -2.75 -4.44 -7.95
N ILE A 71 -3.83 -3.93 -8.52
CA ILE A 71 -4.09 -2.49 -8.64
C ILE A 71 -4.96 -2.09 -7.45
N LEU A 72 -4.41 -1.25 -6.57
CA LEU A 72 -5.15 -0.71 -5.44
C LEU A 72 -5.85 0.59 -5.86
N LYS A 73 -7.17 0.61 -5.85
CA LYS A 73 -7.98 1.79 -6.11
C LYS A 73 -8.66 2.24 -4.82
N ILE A 74 -8.43 3.50 -4.43
CA ILE A 74 -8.94 4.05 -3.17
C ILE A 74 -9.72 5.31 -3.46
N ASP A 75 -11.05 5.27 -3.27
CA ASP A 75 -11.90 6.43 -3.33
C ASP A 75 -11.87 7.11 -1.94
N PHE A 76 -11.20 8.25 -1.90
CA PHE A 76 -11.03 9.04 -0.68
C PHE A 76 -11.98 10.23 -0.67
N LYS A 77 -12.69 10.45 0.44
CA LYS A 77 -13.54 11.61 0.69
C LYS A 77 -13.01 12.44 1.84
N ASN A 78 -12.88 13.74 1.61
CA ASN A 78 -12.53 14.68 2.66
C ASN A 78 -13.79 15.23 3.34
N ASN A 79 -14.12 14.73 4.53
CA ASN A 79 -15.20 15.25 5.37
C ASN A 79 -14.67 16.19 6.48
N LEU A 80 -13.41 16.66 6.37
CA LEU A 80 -12.86 17.65 7.28
C LEU A 80 -13.33 19.06 6.87
N ASP A 81 -13.12 20.01 7.77
CA ASP A 81 -13.33 21.46 7.55
C ASP A 81 -12.12 22.15 6.91
N GLN A 82 -11.09 21.40 6.53
CA GLN A 82 -9.86 21.87 5.91
C GLN A 82 -9.43 20.98 4.75
N ALA A 83 -8.67 21.56 3.81
CA ALA A 83 -8.09 20.81 2.70
C ALA A 83 -7.07 19.77 3.20
N THR A 84 -7.05 18.61 2.57
CA THR A 84 -6.14 17.50 2.93
C THR A 84 -5.77 16.65 1.72
N SER A 85 -4.87 15.68 1.90
CA SER A 85 -4.54 14.64 0.93
C SER A 85 -4.09 13.38 1.67
N ILE A 86 -3.93 12.26 0.96
CA ILE A 86 -3.30 11.06 1.51
C ILE A 86 -1.93 10.88 0.86
N HIS A 87 -0.87 10.89 1.65
CA HIS A 87 0.46 10.50 1.21
C HIS A 87 0.74 9.03 1.57
N TRP A 88 1.24 8.27 0.60
CA TRP A 88 1.57 6.85 0.74
C TRP A 88 3.05 6.69 1.11
N HIS A 89 3.39 7.01 2.33
CA HIS A 89 4.78 7.03 2.80
C HIS A 89 5.49 5.69 2.60
N GLY A 90 6.63 5.71 1.90
CA GLY A 90 7.44 4.52 1.63
C GLY A 90 6.91 3.60 0.51
N ILE A 91 5.83 3.98 -0.16
CA ILE A 91 5.28 3.25 -1.31
C ILE A 91 5.77 3.89 -2.61
N LYS A 92 6.40 3.10 -3.49
CA LYS A 92 6.73 3.53 -4.84
C LYS A 92 5.48 3.45 -5.71
N ASN A 93 4.92 4.59 -6.09
CA ASN A 93 3.73 4.69 -6.92
C ASN A 93 3.91 5.70 -8.07
N ILE A 94 2.83 5.95 -8.82
CA ILE A 94 2.78 6.97 -9.88
C ILE A 94 2.80 8.34 -9.22
N ASN A 95 3.63 9.29 -9.73
CA ASN A 95 3.81 10.61 -9.13
C ASN A 95 2.48 11.32 -8.78
N LYS A 96 1.49 11.29 -9.69
CA LYS A 96 0.17 11.90 -9.46
C LYS A 96 -0.65 11.27 -8.33
N MET A 97 -0.25 10.07 -7.86
CA MET A 97 -0.90 9.32 -6.78
C MET A 97 -0.13 9.36 -5.47
N ASP A 98 0.98 10.11 -5.42
CA ASP A 98 1.83 10.17 -4.22
C ASP A 98 1.23 10.99 -3.08
N GLY A 99 0.29 11.88 -3.38
CA GLY A 99 -0.51 12.58 -2.39
C GLY A 99 0.17 13.74 -1.68
N VAL A 100 1.31 14.25 -2.20
CA VAL A 100 1.97 15.43 -1.62
C VAL A 100 1.30 16.69 -2.16
N PRO A 101 0.65 17.50 -1.28
CA PRO A 101 -0.08 18.69 -1.70
C PRO A 101 0.83 19.70 -2.40
N TYR A 102 0.33 20.33 -3.46
CA TYR A 102 1.01 21.35 -4.28
C TYR A 102 2.26 20.85 -5.04
N LEU A 103 2.66 19.60 -4.85
CA LEU A 103 3.80 19.00 -5.55
C LEU A 103 3.36 17.91 -6.54
N THR A 104 2.58 16.94 -6.08
CA THR A 104 2.14 15.81 -6.89
C THR A 104 0.65 15.90 -7.24
N GLN A 105 -0.13 16.61 -6.45
CA GLN A 105 -1.56 16.90 -6.66
C GLN A 105 -1.99 18.17 -5.93
N ASP A 106 -3.14 18.71 -6.31
CA ASP A 106 -3.81 19.74 -5.52
C ASP A 106 -4.41 19.12 -4.26
N PRO A 107 -4.44 19.88 -3.12
CA PRO A 107 -5.12 19.42 -1.92
C PRO A 107 -6.62 19.24 -2.19
N ILE A 108 -7.18 18.17 -1.63
CA ILE A 108 -8.60 17.81 -1.74
C ILE A 108 -9.39 18.71 -0.78
N GLN A 109 -10.29 19.53 -1.31
CA GLN A 109 -11.06 20.49 -0.52
C GLN A 109 -12.12 19.81 0.36
N PRO A 110 -12.65 20.50 1.39
CA PRO A 110 -13.77 20.00 2.18
C PRO A 110 -14.93 19.55 1.31
N GLY A 111 -15.44 18.33 1.54
CA GLY A 111 -16.53 17.72 0.78
C GLY A 111 -16.14 17.08 -0.56
N GLU A 112 -14.91 17.27 -1.05
CA GLU A 112 -14.45 16.67 -2.29
C GLU A 112 -14.03 15.21 -2.13
N THR A 113 -13.98 14.52 -3.26
CA THR A 113 -13.51 13.13 -3.39
C THR A 113 -12.39 13.06 -4.41
N PHE A 114 -11.38 12.23 -4.13
CA PHE A 114 -10.28 11.92 -5.01
C PHE A 114 -10.07 10.41 -5.09
N SER A 115 -9.79 9.88 -6.29
CA SER A 115 -9.50 8.45 -6.48
C SER A 115 -8.00 8.26 -6.69
N TYR A 116 -7.38 7.60 -5.71
CA TYR A 116 -6.00 7.14 -5.80
C TYR A 116 -5.91 5.81 -6.50
#